data_7b36dd8047feb6fd7c3e552dff43b6c6
#
_entry.id   7b36dd8047feb6fd7c3e552dff43b6c6
#
_cell.length_a   1.000
_cell.length_b   1.000
_cell.length_c   1.000
_cell.angle_alpha   90.00
_cell.angle_beta   90.00
_cell.angle_gamma   90.00
#
_symmetry.space_group_name_H-M   'P 1'
#
loop_
_entity.id
_entity.type
_entity.pdbx_description
1 polymer ?
#
loop_
_entity_poly.entity_id
_entity_poly.type
_entity_poly.pdbx_seq_one_letter_code
_entity_poly.pdbx_strand_id
1 'polypeptide(L)'
;MHLDELQWFVVLAETEHVTDAAAELGISQPTLSRALARLEEQVGVPLFDRVNRRLRLNAYGHILLEHARRSISEIRTATERIAELRDPDTGTVRLAFLHSQAGWYVPDLLRRFRTEAPRVRFGLFQGAAHEIVERLAGGEADLAITSPRPEGFRWRGLYMERLCLAVPREHRFARRSRIRLADAGAEPFVALAPDFGLRQLTDELCVEAGISPPVVFEAMEIPTMEGLVAAGFGVAVVPVPRPERAEPGAAYVPLSESSARRQIGLTWHADRPLPPAAARLAEFIMQNVHEFE
;
A
#
# COMPACT_ATOMS: atom_id res chain seq x y z
N MET A 1 23.86 -5.60 21.29
CA MET A 1 22.75 -5.02 20.48
C MET A 1 21.47 -5.27 21.24
N HIS A 2 20.79 -4.22 21.68
CA HIS A 2 19.53 -4.28 22.44
C HIS A 2 18.35 -3.94 21.51
N LEU A 3 17.16 -4.46 21.83
CA LEU A 3 15.97 -4.21 21.01
C LEU A 3 15.64 -2.72 20.91
N ASP A 4 15.77 -1.98 22.00
CA ASP A 4 15.55 -0.52 22.01
C ASP A 4 16.53 0.21 21.06
N GLU A 5 17.81 -0.23 21.01
CA GLU A 5 18.81 0.37 20.10
C GLU A 5 18.43 0.13 18.63
N LEU A 6 17.88 -1.04 18.30
CA LEU A 6 17.36 -1.32 16.96
C LEU A 6 16.14 -0.47 16.62
N GLN A 7 15.20 -0.30 17.57
CA GLN A 7 14.04 0.58 17.39
C GLN A 7 14.47 2.03 17.16
N TRP A 8 15.40 2.53 17.95
CA TRP A 8 15.93 3.89 17.80
C TRP A 8 16.66 4.09 16.47
N PHE A 9 17.38 3.06 16.02
CA PHE A 9 18.03 3.07 14.71
C PHE A 9 17.00 3.13 13.57
N VAL A 10 15.91 2.37 13.64
CA VAL A 10 14.83 2.40 12.64
C VAL A 10 14.21 3.79 12.53
N VAL A 11 13.84 4.41 13.66
CA VAL A 11 13.26 5.77 13.67
C VAL A 11 14.27 6.80 13.12
N LEU A 12 15.54 6.66 13.49
CA LEU A 12 16.59 7.55 12.95
C LEU A 12 16.79 7.36 11.44
N ALA A 13 16.67 6.14 10.93
CA ALA A 13 16.79 5.84 9.50
C ALA A 13 15.63 6.45 8.69
N GLU A 14 14.45 6.54 9.28
CA GLU A 14 13.24 7.12 8.65
C GLU A 14 13.27 8.67 8.67
N THR A 15 13.75 9.26 9.76
CA THR A 15 13.78 10.72 9.90
C THR A 15 15.03 11.37 9.30
N GLU A 16 16.13 10.63 9.21
CA GLU A 16 17.48 11.12 8.81
C GLU A 16 17.94 12.38 9.58
N HIS A 17 17.27 12.67 10.72
CA HIS A 17 17.53 13.85 11.53
C HIS A 17 17.52 13.52 13.04
N VAL A 18 18.70 13.59 13.69
CA VAL A 18 18.90 13.12 15.07
C VAL A 18 17.98 13.81 16.08
N THR A 19 17.74 15.13 15.90
CA THR A 19 16.92 15.92 16.83
C THR A 19 15.45 15.50 16.72
N ASP A 20 14.95 15.31 15.50
CA ASP A 20 13.56 14.93 15.25
C ASP A 20 13.30 13.49 15.71
N ALA A 21 14.23 12.56 15.40
CA ALA A 21 14.16 11.19 15.90
C ALA A 21 14.16 11.13 17.44
N ALA A 22 15.02 11.92 18.10
CA ALA A 22 15.08 11.96 19.56
C ALA A 22 13.77 12.51 20.16
N ALA A 23 13.17 13.53 19.53
CA ALA A 23 11.88 14.08 19.95
C ALA A 23 10.76 13.05 19.80
N GLU A 24 10.70 12.33 18.67
CA GLU A 24 9.72 11.28 18.40
C GLU A 24 9.84 10.12 19.41
N LEU A 25 11.09 9.74 19.75
CA LEU A 25 11.37 8.68 20.72
C LEU A 25 11.22 9.11 22.17
N GLY A 26 11.00 10.39 22.45
CA GLY A 26 10.91 10.92 23.83
C GLY A 26 12.21 10.83 24.61
N ILE A 27 13.37 10.83 23.94
CA ILE A 27 14.71 10.75 24.55
C ILE A 27 15.55 11.97 24.23
N SER A 28 16.68 12.14 24.93
CA SER A 28 17.60 13.23 24.59
C SER A 28 18.47 12.90 23.37
N GLN A 29 18.76 13.91 22.53
CA GLN A 29 19.66 13.76 21.38
C GLN A 29 21.03 13.15 21.74
N PRO A 30 21.70 13.50 22.88
CA PRO A 30 22.93 12.82 23.27
C PRO A 30 22.75 11.32 23.57
N THR A 31 21.56 10.93 24.07
CA THR A 31 21.25 9.52 24.33
C THR A 31 21.13 8.74 23.03
N LEU A 32 20.42 9.28 22.05
CA LEU A 32 20.29 8.67 20.71
C LEU A 32 21.64 8.57 20.01
N SER A 33 22.44 9.66 20.04
CA SER A 33 23.77 9.67 19.40
C SER A 33 24.73 8.65 20.02
N ARG A 34 24.70 8.46 21.34
CA ARG A 34 25.51 7.42 22.01
C ARG A 34 25.03 6.01 21.69
N ALA A 35 23.73 5.81 21.57
CA ALA A 35 23.16 4.52 21.18
C ALA A 35 23.56 4.15 19.74
N LEU A 36 23.49 5.12 18.81
CA LEU A 36 23.95 4.92 17.43
C LEU A 36 25.44 4.55 17.39
N ALA A 37 26.29 5.31 18.10
CA ALA A 37 27.73 5.02 18.13
C ALA A 37 28.03 3.61 18.67
N ARG A 38 27.34 3.16 19.73
CA ARG A 38 27.48 1.79 20.22
C ARG A 38 27.00 0.74 19.21
N LEU A 39 25.92 1.02 18.50
CA LEU A 39 25.41 0.11 17.46
C LEU A 39 26.41 -0.02 16.32
N GLU A 40 26.95 1.09 15.82
CA GLU A 40 27.99 1.12 14.78
C GLU A 40 29.27 0.41 15.23
N GLU A 41 29.69 0.60 16.48
CA GLU A 41 30.82 -0.12 17.07
C GLU A 41 30.59 -1.64 17.10
N GLN A 42 29.38 -2.09 17.46
CA GLN A 42 29.04 -3.52 17.50
C GLN A 42 28.96 -4.15 16.10
N VAL A 43 28.51 -3.39 15.11
CA VAL A 43 28.43 -3.82 13.70
C VAL A 43 29.79 -3.71 13.01
N GLY A 44 30.67 -2.83 13.52
CA GLY A 44 32.04 -2.62 13.04
C GLY A 44 32.16 -1.68 11.84
N VAL A 45 31.05 -1.07 11.42
CA VAL A 45 31.01 -0.10 10.30
C VAL A 45 30.02 1.04 10.59
N PRO A 46 30.23 2.25 10.05
CA PRO A 46 29.24 3.30 10.11
C PRO A 46 28.00 2.94 9.30
N LEU A 47 26.84 3.27 9.82
CA LEU A 47 25.53 2.98 9.19
C LEU A 47 24.94 4.19 8.47
N PHE A 48 25.48 5.38 8.78
CA PHE A 48 25.06 6.64 8.17
C PHE A 48 26.26 7.42 7.62
N ASP A 49 26.04 8.11 6.52
CA ASP A 49 26.93 9.15 6.01
C ASP A 49 26.48 10.53 6.51
N ARG A 50 27.43 11.42 6.75
CA ARG A 50 27.14 12.80 7.13
C ARG A 50 27.21 13.71 5.90
N VAL A 51 26.06 14.16 5.41
CA VAL A 51 25.94 15.03 4.25
C VAL A 51 25.24 16.34 4.67
N ASN A 52 25.92 17.48 4.52
CA ASN A 52 25.32 18.80 4.80
C ASN A 52 24.66 18.91 6.19
N ARG A 53 25.31 18.40 7.24
CA ARG A 53 24.80 18.32 8.63
C ARG A 53 23.58 17.42 8.83
N ARG A 54 23.20 16.63 7.82
CA ARG A 54 22.18 15.58 7.94
C ARG A 54 22.82 14.20 7.93
N LEU A 55 22.15 13.24 8.53
CA LEU A 55 22.49 11.84 8.39
C LEU A 55 21.78 11.28 7.14
N ARG A 56 22.49 10.49 6.37
CA ARG A 56 21.93 9.70 5.28
C ARG A 56 22.29 8.24 5.48
N LEU A 57 21.28 7.39 5.41
CA LEU A 57 21.50 5.96 5.52
C LEU A 57 22.42 5.50 4.38
N ASN A 58 23.52 4.79 4.72
CA ASN A 58 24.42 4.24 3.72
C ASN A 58 24.05 2.77 3.38
N ALA A 59 24.79 2.13 2.48
CA ALA A 59 24.53 0.76 2.05
C ALA A 59 24.51 -0.26 3.23
N TYR A 60 25.39 -0.09 4.22
CA TYR A 60 25.41 -0.94 5.42
C TYR A 60 24.17 -0.70 6.29
N GLY A 61 23.77 0.57 6.41
CA GLY A 61 22.56 0.97 7.13
C GLY A 61 21.31 0.39 6.49
N HIS A 62 21.19 0.37 5.17
CA HIS A 62 20.05 -0.26 4.48
C HIS A 62 19.94 -1.75 4.77
N ILE A 63 21.06 -2.47 4.76
CA ILE A 63 21.09 -3.91 5.13
C ILE A 63 20.61 -4.10 6.57
N LEU A 64 21.15 -3.32 7.51
CA LEU A 64 20.74 -3.45 8.90
C LEU A 64 19.28 -3.04 9.12
N LEU A 65 18.78 -2.00 8.42
CA LEU A 65 17.40 -1.53 8.53
C LEU A 65 16.40 -2.64 8.18
N GLU A 66 16.63 -3.35 7.07
CA GLU A 66 15.79 -4.46 6.65
C GLU A 66 15.71 -5.56 7.72
N HIS A 67 16.87 -5.95 8.27
CA HIS A 67 16.94 -7.00 9.28
C HIS A 67 16.45 -6.53 10.66
N ALA A 68 16.68 -5.27 11.03
CA ALA A 68 16.21 -4.69 12.29
C ALA A 68 14.67 -4.63 12.31
N ARG A 69 14.04 -4.17 11.24
CA ARG A 69 12.57 -4.17 11.11
C ARG A 69 11.99 -5.57 11.27
N ARG A 70 12.57 -6.57 10.61
CA ARG A 70 12.14 -7.97 10.75
C ARG A 70 12.29 -8.47 12.18
N SER A 71 13.42 -8.24 12.83
CA SER A 71 13.69 -8.69 14.20
C SER A 71 12.74 -8.07 15.21
N ILE A 72 12.52 -6.76 15.12
CA ILE A 72 11.55 -6.04 15.98
C ILE A 72 10.14 -6.61 15.79
N SER A 73 9.75 -6.84 14.54
CA SER A 73 8.44 -7.41 14.21
C SER A 73 8.25 -8.83 14.74
N GLU A 74 9.29 -9.69 14.66
CA GLU A 74 9.21 -11.06 15.19
C GLU A 74 9.03 -11.08 16.71
N ILE A 75 9.76 -10.23 17.42
CA ILE A 75 9.61 -10.12 18.90
C ILE A 75 8.21 -9.60 19.26
N ARG A 76 7.71 -8.60 18.55
CA ARG A 76 6.35 -8.08 18.73
C ARG A 76 5.31 -9.17 18.46
N THR A 77 5.44 -9.90 17.37
CA THR A 77 4.55 -11.02 17.00
C THR A 77 4.56 -12.11 18.06
N ALA A 78 5.74 -12.46 18.60
CA ALA A 78 5.83 -13.43 19.69
C ALA A 78 5.09 -12.95 20.94
N THR A 79 5.27 -11.69 21.32
CA THR A 79 4.60 -11.09 22.49
C THR A 79 3.08 -11.05 22.30
N GLU A 80 2.61 -10.66 21.12
CA GLU A 80 1.18 -10.64 20.75
C GLU A 80 0.58 -12.05 20.82
N ARG A 81 1.26 -13.06 20.25
CA ARG A 81 0.81 -14.47 20.30
C ARG A 81 0.74 -15.01 21.72
N ILE A 82 1.71 -14.67 22.57
CA ILE A 82 1.68 -15.04 23.98
C ILE A 82 0.47 -14.37 24.67
N ALA A 83 0.17 -13.12 24.35
CA ALA A 83 -0.99 -12.43 24.86
C ALA A 83 -2.31 -13.04 24.37
N GLU A 84 -2.39 -13.43 23.08
CA GLU A 84 -3.56 -14.06 22.46
C GLU A 84 -3.84 -15.47 23.01
N LEU A 85 -2.80 -16.21 23.44
CA LEU A 85 -3.00 -17.48 24.15
C LEU A 85 -3.75 -17.30 25.48
N ARG A 86 -3.74 -16.11 26.04
CA ARG A 86 -4.48 -15.77 27.29
C ARG A 86 -5.93 -15.36 27.00
N ASP A 87 -6.21 -14.85 25.80
CA ASP A 87 -7.56 -14.51 25.32
C ASP A 87 -7.61 -14.65 23.78
N PRO A 88 -8.04 -15.82 23.26
CA PRO A 88 -8.02 -16.13 21.82
C PRO A 88 -9.01 -15.29 20.97
N ASP A 89 -9.93 -14.58 21.62
CA ASP A 89 -10.87 -13.68 20.93
C ASP A 89 -10.37 -12.23 20.83
N THR A 90 -9.16 -11.95 21.29
CA THR A 90 -8.51 -10.65 21.17
C THR A 90 -7.26 -10.75 20.29
N GLY A 91 -6.77 -9.61 19.87
CA GLY A 91 -5.56 -9.51 19.06
C GLY A 91 -5.59 -8.28 18.17
N THR A 92 -4.48 -8.02 17.50
CA THR A 92 -4.37 -6.92 16.55
C THR A 92 -4.02 -7.47 15.19
N VAL A 93 -4.82 -7.15 14.17
CA VAL A 93 -4.52 -7.45 12.77
C VAL A 93 -3.95 -6.21 12.11
N ARG A 94 -2.75 -6.34 11.56
CA ARG A 94 -2.11 -5.28 10.77
C ARG A 94 -2.41 -5.55 9.30
N LEU A 95 -3.35 -4.76 8.75
CA LEU A 95 -3.82 -4.88 7.38
C LEU A 95 -3.29 -3.75 6.53
N ALA A 96 -2.49 -4.09 5.52
CA ALA A 96 -2.06 -3.16 4.49
C ALA A 96 -2.96 -3.26 3.25
N PHE A 97 -3.20 -2.16 2.54
CA PHE A 97 -4.08 -2.20 1.36
C PHE A 97 -3.82 -1.02 0.42
N LEU A 98 -4.13 -1.25 -0.86
CA LEU A 98 -4.06 -0.23 -1.91
C LEU A 98 -5.02 0.92 -1.65
N HIS A 99 -4.64 2.13 -2.04
CA HIS A 99 -5.49 3.34 -1.98
C HIS A 99 -6.88 3.11 -2.60
N SER A 100 -6.96 2.38 -3.71
CA SER A 100 -8.22 2.06 -4.38
C SER A 100 -9.19 1.23 -3.54
N GLN A 101 -8.70 0.55 -2.49
CA GLN A 101 -9.51 -0.30 -1.62
C GLN A 101 -9.98 0.41 -0.34
N ALA A 102 -9.38 1.56 -0.03
CA ALA A 102 -9.64 2.32 1.21
C ALA A 102 -11.09 2.78 1.33
N GLY A 103 -11.66 3.21 0.22
CA GLY A 103 -12.97 3.85 0.24
C GLY A 103 -14.15 2.89 0.30
N TRP A 104 -14.02 1.61 -0.02
CA TRP A 104 -15.17 0.72 -0.13
C TRP A 104 -14.91 -0.70 0.40
N TYR A 105 -13.90 -1.39 -0.13
CA TYR A 105 -13.68 -2.81 0.18
C TYR A 105 -13.28 -3.00 1.65
N VAL A 106 -12.26 -2.27 2.09
CA VAL A 106 -11.74 -2.42 3.45
C VAL A 106 -12.77 -2.01 4.51
N PRO A 107 -13.46 -0.86 4.42
CA PRO A 107 -14.51 -0.52 5.38
C PRO A 107 -15.64 -1.55 5.46
N ASP A 108 -16.11 -2.08 4.32
CA ASP A 108 -17.19 -3.08 4.32
C ASP A 108 -16.71 -4.42 4.88
N LEU A 109 -15.51 -4.85 4.49
CA LEU A 109 -14.86 -6.03 5.04
C LEU A 109 -14.76 -5.96 6.58
N LEU A 110 -14.22 -4.87 7.10
CA LEU A 110 -14.02 -4.70 8.54
C LEU A 110 -15.35 -4.57 9.30
N ARG A 111 -16.34 -3.90 8.71
CA ARG A 111 -17.70 -3.83 9.26
C ARG A 111 -18.31 -5.22 9.44
N ARG A 112 -18.20 -6.08 8.43
CA ARG A 112 -18.72 -7.46 8.48
C ARG A 112 -17.92 -8.31 9.46
N PHE A 113 -16.60 -8.30 9.37
CA PHE A 113 -15.75 -9.10 10.25
C PHE A 113 -15.94 -8.74 11.73
N ARG A 114 -16.19 -7.46 12.02
CA ARG A 114 -16.43 -7.00 13.40
C ARG A 114 -17.67 -7.59 14.04
N THR A 115 -18.64 -8.08 13.27
CA THR A 115 -19.80 -8.79 13.83
C THR A 115 -19.44 -10.16 14.40
N GLU A 116 -18.40 -10.81 13.81
CA GLU A 116 -17.93 -12.13 14.24
C GLU A 116 -16.78 -12.05 15.26
N ALA A 117 -15.98 -10.97 15.20
CA ALA A 117 -14.81 -10.79 16.05
C ALA A 117 -14.74 -9.36 16.62
N PRO A 118 -15.69 -8.97 17.51
CA PRO A 118 -15.85 -7.58 17.97
C PRO A 118 -14.69 -7.06 18.81
N ARG A 119 -13.87 -7.94 19.38
CA ARG A 119 -12.73 -7.57 20.23
C ARG A 119 -11.39 -7.48 19.47
N VAL A 120 -11.35 -7.89 18.21
CA VAL A 120 -10.15 -7.77 17.36
C VAL A 120 -9.91 -6.30 17.04
N ARG A 121 -8.66 -5.86 17.21
CA ARG A 121 -8.19 -4.52 16.85
C ARG A 121 -7.53 -4.53 15.49
N PHE A 122 -7.48 -3.38 14.84
CA PHE A 122 -6.86 -3.22 13.54
C PHE A 122 -5.82 -2.11 13.54
N GLY A 123 -4.62 -2.42 13.02
CA GLY A 123 -3.66 -1.46 12.53
C GLY A 123 -3.79 -1.40 11.01
N LEU A 124 -4.14 -0.24 10.46
CA LEU A 124 -4.39 -0.07 9.03
C LEU A 124 -3.25 0.71 8.38
N PHE A 125 -2.77 0.21 7.25
CA PHE A 125 -1.81 0.93 6.41
C PHE A 125 -2.35 1.00 4.97
N GLN A 126 -2.40 2.20 4.44
CA GLN A 126 -2.80 2.49 3.07
C GLN A 126 -1.58 2.98 2.29
N GLY A 127 -1.28 2.37 1.14
CA GLY A 127 -0.09 2.74 0.39
C GLY A 127 -0.08 2.23 -1.05
N ALA A 128 1.03 2.49 -1.74
CA ALA A 128 1.34 1.91 -3.03
C ALA A 128 1.74 0.43 -2.89
N ALA A 129 1.71 -0.33 -3.99
CA ALA A 129 1.96 -1.77 -3.95
C ALA A 129 3.35 -2.13 -3.39
N HIS A 130 4.38 -1.36 -3.73
CA HIS A 130 5.75 -1.60 -3.24
C HIS A 130 5.85 -1.37 -1.73
N GLU A 131 5.27 -0.30 -1.18
CA GLU A 131 5.25 -0.02 0.26
C GLU A 131 4.52 -1.12 1.05
N ILE A 132 3.43 -1.62 0.49
CA ILE A 132 2.67 -2.75 1.06
C ILE A 132 3.53 -4.01 1.13
N VAL A 133 4.28 -4.31 0.05
CA VAL A 133 5.17 -5.47 -0.02
C VAL A 133 6.33 -5.34 0.96
N GLU A 134 6.93 -4.17 1.08
CA GLU A 134 7.98 -3.89 2.07
C GLU A 134 7.49 -4.13 3.50
N ARG A 135 6.29 -3.65 3.84
CA ARG A 135 5.70 -3.86 5.16
C ARG A 135 5.39 -5.33 5.46
N LEU A 136 4.94 -6.08 4.46
CA LEU A 136 4.79 -7.54 4.60
C LEU A 136 6.13 -8.22 4.82
N ALA A 137 7.15 -7.87 4.03
CA ALA A 137 8.50 -8.42 4.15
C ALA A 137 9.12 -8.08 5.53
N GLY A 138 8.97 -6.83 5.98
CA GLY A 138 9.41 -6.37 7.28
C GLY A 138 8.60 -6.91 8.45
N GLY A 139 7.44 -7.55 8.20
CA GLY A 139 6.52 -8.03 9.24
C GLY A 139 5.77 -6.92 9.97
N GLU A 140 5.71 -5.73 9.39
CA GLU A 140 4.90 -4.60 9.87
C GLU A 140 3.43 -4.75 9.46
N ALA A 141 3.14 -5.61 8.48
CA ALA A 141 1.80 -6.04 8.12
C ALA A 141 1.68 -7.57 8.21
N ASP A 142 0.52 -8.07 8.65
CA ASP A 142 0.20 -9.49 8.72
C ASP A 142 -0.44 -9.97 7.41
N LEU A 143 -1.35 -9.14 6.89
CA LEU A 143 -2.12 -9.37 5.67
C LEU A 143 -2.07 -8.12 4.80
N ALA A 144 -2.18 -8.33 3.49
CA ALA A 144 -2.35 -7.21 2.58
C ALA A 144 -3.37 -7.49 1.48
N ILE A 145 -4.02 -6.42 1.01
CA ILE A 145 -4.91 -6.42 -0.16
C ILE A 145 -4.22 -5.61 -1.25
N THR A 146 -3.69 -6.29 -2.26
CA THR A 146 -2.82 -5.67 -3.27
C THR A 146 -3.06 -6.19 -4.69
N SER A 147 -2.41 -5.56 -5.65
CA SER A 147 -2.30 -5.90 -7.06
C SER A 147 -1.08 -5.15 -7.63
N PRO A 148 -0.26 -5.77 -8.47
CA PRO A 148 -0.31 -7.16 -8.92
C PRO A 148 0.07 -8.16 -7.82
N ARG A 149 0.03 -9.46 -8.14
CA ARG A 149 0.53 -10.52 -7.25
C ARG A 149 2.01 -10.29 -6.96
N PRO A 150 2.42 -10.12 -5.69
CA PRO A 150 3.83 -9.95 -5.37
C PRO A 150 4.58 -11.29 -5.40
N GLU A 151 5.83 -11.25 -5.82
CA GLU A 151 6.73 -12.43 -5.78
C GLU A 151 7.16 -12.74 -4.34
N GLY A 152 7.39 -14.02 -4.04
CA GLY A 152 7.86 -14.47 -2.72
C GLY A 152 6.80 -14.50 -1.61
N PHE A 153 5.54 -14.18 -1.93
CA PHE A 153 4.43 -14.19 -0.98
C PHE A 153 3.36 -15.20 -1.36
N ARG A 154 2.59 -15.65 -0.37
CA ARG A 154 1.33 -16.35 -0.63
C ARG A 154 0.32 -15.37 -1.15
N TRP A 155 -0.49 -15.83 -2.11
CA TRP A 155 -1.47 -15.03 -2.81
C TRP A 155 -2.77 -15.80 -3.01
N ARG A 156 -3.87 -15.11 -2.76
CA ARG A 156 -5.22 -15.58 -3.10
C ARG A 156 -5.96 -14.47 -3.84
N GLY A 157 -6.30 -14.70 -5.13
CA GLY A 157 -7.16 -13.79 -5.88
C GLY A 157 -8.53 -13.66 -5.22
N LEU A 158 -9.01 -12.45 -5.07
CA LEU A 158 -10.30 -12.13 -4.47
C LEU A 158 -11.33 -11.82 -5.56
N TYR A 159 -11.06 -10.83 -6.39
CA TYR A 159 -11.95 -10.45 -7.48
C TYR A 159 -11.18 -9.76 -8.61
N MET A 160 -11.84 -9.65 -9.76
CA MET A 160 -11.32 -8.97 -10.94
C MET A 160 -11.90 -7.56 -11.02
N GLU A 161 -11.04 -6.55 -11.02
CA GLU A 161 -11.41 -5.16 -11.17
C GLU A 161 -11.24 -4.73 -12.63
N ARG A 162 -12.33 -4.30 -13.27
CA ARG A 162 -12.31 -3.77 -14.62
C ARG A 162 -11.91 -2.30 -14.62
N LEU A 163 -11.26 -1.87 -15.70
CA LEU A 163 -10.90 -0.48 -15.89
C LEU A 163 -11.81 0.20 -16.91
N CYS A 164 -11.94 1.51 -16.75
CA CYS A 164 -12.67 2.39 -17.64
C CYS A 164 -11.88 3.67 -17.89
N LEU A 165 -12.26 4.41 -18.91
CA LEU A 165 -11.80 5.76 -19.14
C LEU A 165 -12.76 6.73 -18.44
N ALA A 166 -12.29 7.42 -17.39
CA ALA A 166 -12.98 8.56 -16.82
C ALA A 166 -12.76 9.78 -17.72
N VAL A 167 -13.85 10.46 -18.05
CA VAL A 167 -13.84 11.65 -18.92
C VAL A 167 -14.74 12.72 -18.30
N PRO A 168 -14.54 14.01 -18.60
CA PRO A 168 -15.50 15.05 -18.21
C PRO A 168 -16.91 14.69 -18.69
N ARG A 169 -17.93 15.01 -17.91
CA ARG A 169 -19.32 14.63 -18.22
C ARG A 169 -19.82 15.12 -19.59
N GLU A 170 -19.28 16.24 -20.07
CA GLU A 170 -19.61 16.83 -21.36
C GLU A 170 -18.67 16.38 -22.50
N HIS A 171 -17.74 15.48 -22.21
CA HIS A 171 -16.74 15.03 -23.16
C HIS A 171 -17.37 14.21 -24.29
N ARG A 172 -16.81 14.29 -25.51
CA ARG A 172 -17.26 13.54 -26.69
C ARG A 172 -17.41 12.04 -26.50
N PHE A 173 -16.64 11.47 -25.55
CA PHE A 173 -16.69 10.04 -25.22
C PHE A 173 -17.74 9.70 -24.16
N ALA A 174 -18.26 10.64 -23.41
CA ALA A 174 -19.13 10.39 -22.23
C ALA A 174 -20.39 9.57 -22.55
N ARG A 175 -20.87 9.62 -23.79
CA ARG A 175 -22.08 8.90 -24.24
C ARG A 175 -21.80 7.55 -24.90
N ARG A 176 -20.51 7.14 -25.01
CA ARG A 176 -20.15 5.85 -25.59
C ARG A 176 -20.40 4.71 -24.60
N SER A 177 -20.93 3.61 -25.07
CA SER A 177 -21.10 2.40 -24.27
C SER A 177 -19.77 1.68 -24.00
N ARG A 178 -18.77 1.90 -24.87
CA ARG A 178 -17.42 1.37 -24.82
C ARG A 178 -16.45 2.24 -25.61
N ILE A 179 -15.16 2.20 -25.26
CA ILE A 179 -14.11 2.91 -26.00
C ILE A 179 -12.85 2.04 -26.10
N ARG A 180 -12.13 2.12 -27.21
CA ARG A 180 -10.76 1.62 -27.28
C ARG A 180 -9.82 2.68 -26.75
N LEU A 181 -8.84 2.28 -25.98
CA LEU A 181 -7.87 3.21 -25.40
C LEU A 181 -7.13 4.00 -26.49
N ALA A 182 -6.88 3.38 -27.66
CA ALA A 182 -6.31 4.02 -28.83
C ALA A 182 -7.09 5.27 -29.30
N ASP A 183 -8.42 5.30 -29.13
CA ASP A 183 -9.26 6.45 -29.50
C ASP A 183 -9.00 7.68 -28.62
N ALA A 184 -8.40 7.50 -27.43
CA ALA A 184 -8.07 8.53 -26.48
C ALA A 184 -6.61 9.01 -26.57
N GLY A 185 -5.81 8.51 -27.50
CA GLY A 185 -4.36 8.78 -27.56
C GLY A 185 -3.97 10.25 -27.77
N ALA A 186 -4.88 11.09 -28.26
CA ALA A 186 -4.65 12.53 -28.41
C ALA A 186 -5.15 13.38 -27.23
N GLU A 187 -5.83 12.75 -26.25
CA GLU A 187 -6.34 13.48 -25.06
C GLU A 187 -5.22 13.71 -24.05
N PRO A 188 -5.27 14.78 -23.26
CA PRO A 188 -4.39 14.93 -22.09
C PRO A 188 -4.80 13.94 -21.01
N PHE A 189 -3.81 13.25 -20.40
CA PHE A 189 -4.07 12.28 -19.34
C PHE A 189 -3.77 12.86 -17.96
N VAL A 190 -4.65 12.55 -17.03
CA VAL A 190 -4.41 12.62 -15.58
C VAL A 190 -4.08 11.21 -15.12
N ALA A 191 -2.92 11.00 -14.52
CA ALA A 191 -2.45 9.68 -14.14
C ALA A 191 -2.04 9.61 -12.66
N LEU A 192 -1.87 8.42 -12.11
CA LEU A 192 -1.16 8.25 -10.85
C LEU A 192 0.34 8.46 -11.05
N ALA A 193 1.07 8.73 -9.97
CA ALA A 193 2.53 8.76 -9.98
C ALA A 193 3.12 7.42 -10.47
N PRO A 194 4.34 7.39 -11.03
CA PRO A 194 4.91 6.20 -11.68
C PRO A 194 5.01 4.95 -10.81
N ASP A 195 5.15 5.12 -9.49
CA ASP A 195 5.32 4.03 -8.53
C ASP A 195 4.02 3.24 -8.24
N PHE A 196 2.89 3.69 -8.76
CA PHE A 196 1.62 3.02 -8.54
C PHE A 196 1.37 1.92 -9.58
N GLY A 197 0.97 0.72 -9.12
CA GLY A 197 0.67 -0.41 -10.00
C GLY A 197 -0.44 -0.14 -11.02
N LEU A 198 -1.41 0.73 -10.71
CA LEU A 198 -2.43 1.16 -11.68
C LEU A 198 -1.82 2.07 -12.77
N ARG A 199 -0.82 2.88 -12.45
CA ARG A 199 -0.08 3.67 -13.44
C ARG A 199 0.70 2.76 -14.38
N GLN A 200 1.45 1.80 -13.84
CA GLN A 200 2.19 0.82 -14.64
C GLN A 200 1.27 0.05 -15.59
N LEU A 201 0.13 -0.43 -15.09
CA LEU A 201 -0.88 -1.08 -15.92
C LEU A 201 -1.45 -0.13 -17.00
N THR A 202 -1.67 1.14 -16.67
CA THR A 202 -2.13 2.15 -17.65
C THR A 202 -1.10 2.35 -18.74
N ASP A 203 0.18 2.46 -18.38
CA ASP A 203 1.28 2.63 -19.33
C ASP A 203 1.41 1.38 -20.24
N GLU A 204 1.29 0.17 -19.69
CA GLU A 204 1.25 -1.09 -20.45
C GLU A 204 0.08 -1.12 -21.46
N LEU A 205 -1.11 -0.72 -21.02
CA LEU A 205 -2.29 -0.61 -21.89
C LEU A 205 -2.10 0.43 -23.01
N CYS A 206 -1.44 1.55 -22.72
CA CYS A 206 -1.10 2.55 -23.73
C CYS A 206 -0.12 1.99 -24.76
N VAL A 207 0.90 1.26 -24.32
CA VAL A 207 1.85 0.57 -25.22
C VAL A 207 1.12 -0.46 -26.09
N GLU A 208 0.25 -1.30 -25.51
CA GLU A 208 -0.56 -2.28 -26.25
C GLU A 208 -1.47 -1.59 -27.28
N ALA A 209 -2.03 -0.44 -26.94
CA ALA A 209 -2.87 0.37 -27.82
C ALA A 209 -2.09 1.18 -28.87
N GLY A 210 -0.76 1.18 -28.82
CA GLY A 210 0.11 1.94 -29.73
C GLY A 210 0.03 3.45 -29.55
N ILE A 211 -0.23 3.94 -28.34
CA ILE A 211 -0.34 5.36 -28.00
C ILE A 211 0.66 5.78 -26.93
N SER A 212 0.99 7.08 -26.93
CA SER A 212 1.80 7.72 -25.89
C SER A 212 1.17 9.08 -25.55
N PRO A 213 0.06 9.08 -24.78
CA PRO A 213 -0.65 10.31 -24.48
C PRO A 213 0.16 11.21 -23.55
N PRO A 214 0.02 12.55 -23.65
CA PRO A 214 0.67 13.47 -22.72
C PRO A 214 0.04 13.36 -21.33
N VAL A 215 0.84 13.02 -20.32
CA VAL A 215 0.45 13.10 -18.92
C VAL A 215 0.62 14.55 -18.47
N VAL A 216 -0.48 15.22 -18.16
CA VAL A 216 -0.50 16.64 -17.79
C VAL A 216 -0.62 16.86 -16.29
N PHE A 217 -1.12 15.88 -15.54
CA PHE A 217 -1.15 15.87 -14.07
C PHE A 217 -0.81 14.49 -13.55
N GLU A 218 -0.03 14.47 -12.47
CA GLU A 218 0.22 13.26 -11.68
C GLU A 218 -0.41 13.43 -10.29
N ALA A 219 -1.11 12.40 -9.83
CA ALA A 219 -1.81 12.37 -8.56
C ALA A 219 -1.37 11.15 -7.72
N MET A 220 -1.62 11.20 -6.42
CA MET A 220 -1.34 10.10 -5.50
C MET A 220 -2.56 9.23 -5.20
N GLU A 221 -3.76 9.69 -5.60
CA GLU A 221 -5.03 9.02 -5.29
C GLU A 221 -6.02 9.10 -6.44
N ILE A 222 -6.85 8.05 -6.58
CA ILE A 222 -7.89 7.98 -7.61
C ILE A 222 -8.93 9.11 -7.46
N PRO A 223 -9.44 9.44 -6.26
CA PRO A 223 -10.41 10.55 -6.12
C PRO A 223 -9.86 11.90 -6.60
N THR A 224 -8.58 12.16 -6.41
CA THR A 224 -7.93 13.36 -6.93
C THR A 224 -7.89 13.36 -8.47
N MET A 225 -7.57 12.21 -9.09
CA MET A 225 -7.62 12.06 -10.55
C MET A 225 -9.03 12.32 -11.08
N GLU A 226 -10.04 11.70 -10.47
CA GLU A 226 -11.44 11.84 -10.87
C GLU A 226 -11.94 13.29 -10.74
N GLY A 227 -11.54 13.98 -9.66
CA GLY A 227 -11.83 15.40 -9.47
C GLY A 227 -11.18 16.29 -10.53
N LEU A 228 -9.92 16.01 -10.91
CA LEU A 228 -9.24 16.73 -12.00
C LEU A 228 -9.90 16.45 -13.36
N VAL A 229 -10.32 15.22 -13.62
CA VAL A 229 -11.09 14.85 -14.82
C VAL A 229 -12.43 15.61 -14.83
N ALA A 230 -13.17 15.60 -13.72
CA ALA A 230 -14.44 16.31 -13.61
C ALA A 230 -14.30 17.83 -13.85
N ALA A 231 -13.16 18.40 -13.45
CA ALA A 231 -12.80 19.79 -13.70
C ALA A 231 -12.35 20.07 -15.16
N GLY A 232 -12.28 19.06 -16.02
CA GLY A 232 -11.96 19.23 -17.44
C GLY A 232 -10.47 19.27 -17.79
N PHE A 233 -9.59 18.84 -16.88
CA PHE A 233 -8.14 18.86 -17.13
C PHE A 233 -7.62 17.72 -17.99
N GLY A 234 -8.45 16.73 -18.30
CA GLY A 234 -8.06 15.60 -19.15
C GLY A 234 -8.93 14.37 -18.92
N VAL A 235 -8.39 13.21 -19.29
CA VAL A 235 -9.02 11.91 -19.10
C VAL A 235 -8.13 11.01 -18.23
N ALA A 236 -8.70 9.97 -17.59
CA ALA A 236 -7.94 9.07 -16.75
C ALA A 236 -8.38 7.61 -16.92
N VAL A 237 -7.44 6.66 -16.82
CA VAL A 237 -7.77 5.24 -16.65
C VAL A 237 -7.93 4.95 -15.18
N VAL A 238 -9.14 4.54 -14.80
CA VAL A 238 -9.49 4.26 -13.40
C VAL A 238 -10.27 2.94 -13.31
N PRO A 239 -10.34 2.31 -12.13
CA PRO A 239 -11.29 1.23 -11.89
C PRO A 239 -12.72 1.71 -12.14
N VAL A 240 -13.58 0.82 -12.66
CA VAL A 240 -15.00 1.13 -12.79
C VAL A 240 -15.58 1.42 -11.39
N PRO A 241 -16.04 2.65 -11.13
CA PRO A 241 -16.53 2.99 -9.80
C PRO A 241 -17.88 2.32 -9.53
N ARG A 242 -18.18 2.11 -8.27
CA ARG A 242 -19.54 1.80 -7.83
C ARG A 242 -20.42 3.05 -8.00
N PRO A 243 -21.70 2.91 -8.40
CA PRO A 243 -22.56 4.05 -8.71
C PRO A 243 -22.58 5.14 -7.60
N GLU A 244 -22.60 4.72 -6.34
CA GLU A 244 -22.64 5.60 -5.17
C GLU A 244 -21.32 6.32 -4.90
N ARG A 245 -20.25 6.00 -5.65
CA ARG A 245 -18.91 6.55 -5.49
C ARG A 245 -18.36 7.23 -6.74
N ALA A 246 -19.15 7.23 -7.80
CA ALA A 246 -18.79 7.91 -9.03
C ALA A 246 -18.75 9.43 -8.81
N GLU A 247 -17.68 10.07 -9.28
CA GLU A 247 -17.54 11.53 -9.24
C GLU A 247 -18.63 12.16 -10.14
N PRO A 248 -19.51 13.04 -9.60
CA PRO A 248 -20.68 13.55 -10.34
C PRO A 248 -20.34 14.31 -11.62
N GLY A 249 -19.16 14.95 -11.66
CA GLY A 249 -18.67 15.70 -12.83
C GLY A 249 -17.98 14.85 -13.89
N ALA A 250 -17.79 13.54 -13.65
CA ALA A 250 -17.16 12.64 -14.58
C ALA A 250 -18.16 11.64 -15.19
N ALA A 251 -17.83 11.09 -16.35
CA ALA A 251 -18.47 9.93 -16.97
C ALA A 251 -17.43 8.81 -17.13
N TYR A 252 -17.87 7.58 -16.93
CA TYR A 252 -17.01 6.41 -16.90
C TYR A 252 -17.35 5.48 -18.05
N VAL A 253 -16.45 5.41 -19.04
CA VAL A 253 -16.65 4.66 -20.28
C VAL A 253 -15.82 3.38 -20.23
N PRO A 254 -16.44 2.19 -20.20
CA PRO A 254 -15.71 0.93 -20.15
C PRO A 254 -14.70 0.79 -21.28
N LEU A 255 -13.48 0.36 -20.97
CA LEU A 255 -12.48 0.03 -21.98
C LEU A 255 -12.83 -1.27 -22.71
N SER A 256 -12.49 -1.35 -23.98
CA SER A 256 -12.77 -2.51 -24.86
C SER A 256 -11.72 -3.61 -24.73
N GLU A 257 -10.52 -3.26 -24.33
CA GLU A 257 -9.37 -4.14 -24.20
C GLU A 257 -9.62 -5.20 -23.11
N SER A 258 -9.42 -6.46 -23.44
CA SER A 258 -9.56 -7.56 -22.49
C SER A 258 -8.50 -7.52 -21.38
N SER A 259 -7.38 -6.89 -21.63
CA SER A 259 -6.29 -6.60 -20.68
C SER A 259 -6.62 -5.45 -19.72
N ALA A 260 -7.65 -4.61 -20.03
CA ALA A 260 -8.05 -3.49 -19.17
C ALA A 260 -8.75 -3.96 -17.87
N ARG A 261 -8.04 -4.77 -17.11
CA ARG A 261 -8.48 -5.33 -15.83
C ARG A 261 -7.28 -5.70 -14.96
N ARG A 262 -7.48 -5.73 -13.64
CA ARG A 262 -6.48 -6.23 -12.70
C ARG A 262 -7.12 -7.14 -11.66
N GLN A 263 -6.38 -8.11 -11.19
CA GLN A 263 -6.83 -8.98 -10.11
C GLN A 263 -6.41 -8.36 -8.76
N ILE A 264 -7.38 -8.13 -7.91
CA ILE A 264 -7.15 -7.80 -6.49
C ILE A 264 -7.05 -9.09 -5.71
N GLY A 265 -6.10 -9.16 -4.79
CA GLY A 265 -5.92 -10.37 -4.01
C GLY A 265 -5.43 -10.11 -2.59
N LEU A 266 -5.67 -11.09 -1.75
CA LEU A 266 -5.11 -11.19 -0.40
C LEU A 266 -3.73 -11.79 -0.48
N THR A 267 -2.77 -11.18 0.22
CA THR A 267 -1.39 -11.67 0.29
C THR A 267 -0.85 -11.66 1.70
N TRP A 268 0.06 -12.60 2.00
CA TRP A 268 0.75 -12.71 3.28
C TRP A 268 2.09 -13.43 3.10
N HIS A 269 2.95 -13.34 4.10
CA HIS A 269 4.28 -13.94 4.04
C HIS A 269 4.20 -15.47 3.92
N ALA A 270 5.01 -16.08 3.03
CA ALA A 270 4.94 -17.52 2.76
C ALA A 270 5.35 -18.36 3.96
N ASP A 271 6.43 -17.96 4.65
CA ASP A 271 7.10 -18.75 5.69
C ASP A 271 6.82 -18.24 7.11
N ARG A 272 6.06 -17.13 7.24
CA ARG A 272 5.68 -16.58 8.53
C ARG A 272 4.24 -16.98 8.83
N PRO A 273 3.99 -17.76 9.90
CA PRO A 273 2.62 -18.11 10.28
C PRO A 273 1.86 -16.85 10.73
N LEU A 274 0.62 -16.72 10.28
CA LEU A 274 -0.23 -15.61 10.68
C LEU A 274 -0.55 -15.67 12.18
N PRO A 275 -0.61 -14.50 12.87
CA PRO A 275 -1.25 -14.40 14.17
C PRO A 275 -2.68 -14.92 14.13
N PRO A 276 -3.24 -15.49 15.23
CA PRO A 276 -4.58 -16.09 15.23
C PRO A 276 -5.68 -15.15 14.73
N ALA A 277 -5.69 -13.89 15.15
CA ALA A 277 -6.67 -12.91 14.67
C ALA A 277 -6.53 -12.62 13.15
N ALA A 278 -5.28 -12.56 12.64
CA ALA A 278 -5.03 -12.38 11.21
C ALA A 278 -5.42 -13.62 10.39
N ALA A 279 -5.18 -14.82 10.92
CA ALA A 279 -5.63 -16.07 10.31
C ALA A 279 -7.16 -16.13 10.19
N ARG A 280 -7.89 -15.75 11.25
CA ARG A 280 -9.36 -15.64 11.21
C ARG A 280 -9.86 -14.63 10.17
N LEU A 281 -9.21 -13.45 10.08
CA LEU A 281 -9.58 -12.49 9.05
C LEU A 281 -9.30 -13.04 7.65
N ALA A 282 -8.17 -13.72 7.44
CA ALA A 282 -7.85 -14.33 6.15
C ALA A 282 -8.89 -15.40 5.75
N GLU A 283 -9.28 -16.26 6.68
CA GLU A 283 -10.35 -17.26 6.46
C GLU A 283 -11.69 -16.60 6.15
N PHE A 284 -12.07 -15.58 6.92
CA PHE A 284 -13.28 -14.80 6.68
C PHE A 284 -13.29 -14.19 5.28
N ILE A 285 -12.20 -13.56 4.86
CA ILE A 285 -12.06 -13.00 3.50
C ILE A 285 -12.22 -14.10 2.45
N MET A 286 -11.54 -15.24 2.62
CA MET A 286 -11.59 -16.34 1.65
C MET A 286 -12.98 -16.99 1.53
N GLN A 287 -13.74 -17.03 2.60
CA GLN A 287 -15.11 -17.59 2.61
C GLN A 287 -16.13 -16.64 1.96
N ASN A 288 -15.89 -15.33 2.00
CA ASN A 288 -16.81 -14.29 1.54
C ASN A 288 -16.38 -13.65 0.20
N VAL A 289 -15.47 -14.26 -0.56
CA VAL A 289 -14.97 -13.73 -1.84
C VAL A 289 -16.09 -13.38 -2.82
N HIS A 290 -17.12 -14.23 -2.91
CA HIS A 290 -18.22 -14.06 -3.88
C HIS A 290 -19.19 -12.90 -3.58
N GLU A 291 -19.13 -12.32 -2.39
CA GLU A 291 -20.01 -11.21 -2.02
C GLU A 291 -19.47 -9.83 -2.45
N PHE A 292 -18.26 -9.81 -3.00
CA PHE A 292 -17.59 -8.59 -3.44
C PHE A 292 -17.43 -8.49 -4.97
N GLU A 293 -17.98 -9.45 -5.72
CA GLU A 293 -18.00 -9.45 -7.20
C GLU A 293 -19.04 -8.50 -7.80
#